data_ef04d0e5cc9c6b80378ae84e9dccebfc
#
_entry.id   ef04d0e5cc9c6b80378ae84e9dccebfc
#
_cell.length_a   1.000
_cell.length_b   1.000
_cell.length_c   1.000
_cell.angle_alpha   90.00
_cell.angle_beta   90.00
_cell.angle_gamma   90.00
#
_symmetry.space_group_name_H-M   'P 1'
#
loop_
_entity.id
_entity.type
_entity.pdbx_description
1 polymer ?
#
loop_
_entity_poly.entity_id
_entity_poly.type
_entity_poly.pdbx_seq_one_letter_code
_entity_poly.pdbx_strand_id
1 'polypeptide(L)' 'MRSVNIGIIGLGTVGGGVVRLIQRHHDDYVEHYGIDLQIKRACSRNDAEAKNLDIADIFTTNWQDVTSDPTIDIVIELI' A
#
# COMPACT_ATOMS: atom_id res chain seq x y z
N MET A 1 8.74 15.80 -9.38
CA MET A 1 8.44 14.39 -9.06
C MET A 1 6.94 14.25 -8.83
N ARG A 2 6.36 13.20 -9.34
CA ARG A 2 4.94 12.91 -9.17
C ARG A 2 4.75 11.92 -8.03
N SER A 3 3.92 12.27 -7.04
CA SER A 3 3.56 11.36 -5.94
C SER A 3 2.25 10.64 -6.27
N VAL A 4 2.25 9.33 -6.08
CA VAL A 4 1.07 8.48 -6.27
C VAL A 4 0.84 7.67 -5.00
N ASN A 5 -0.30 7.87 -4.37
CA ASN A 5 -0.67 7.18 -3.12
C ASN A 5 -1.59 6.01 -3.41
N ILE A 6 -1.22 4.84 -2.93
CA ILE A 6 -1.96 3.60 -3.12
C ILE A 6 -2.61 3.17 -1.81
N GLY A 7 -3.86 2.78 -1.89
CA GLY A 7 -4.54 2.04 -0.85
C GLY A 7 -4.69 0.58 -1.27
N ILE A 8 -4.39 -0.35 -0.38
CA ILE A 8 -4.48 -1.77 -0.67
C ILE A 8 -5.45 -2.44 0.30
N ILE A 9 -6.35 -3.25 -0.22
CA ILE A 9 -7.29 -4.04 0.56
C ILE A 9 -7.00 -5.52 0.33
N GLY A 10 -6.54 -6.19 1.38
CA GLY A 10 -6.09 -7.58 1.31
C GLY A 10 -4.58 -7.69 1.33
N LEU A 11 -4.04 -8.19 2.45
CA LEU A 11 -2.60 -8.34 2.67
C LEU A 11 -2.18 -9.82 2.72
N GLY A 12 -2.93 -10.71 2.09
CA GLY A 12 -2.55 -12.10 1.96
C GLY A 12 -1.32 -12.27 1.06
N THR A 13 -1.14 -13.45 0.50
CA THR A 13 0.04 -13.77 -0.32
C THR A 13 0.24 -12.79 -1.47
N VAL A 14 -0.82 -12.49 -2.21
CA VAL A 14 -0.74 -11.58 -3.37
C VAL A 14 -0.55 -10.14 -2.90
N GLY A 15 -1.36 -9.67 -1.94
CA GLY A 15 -1.28 -8.30 -1.43
C GLY A 15 0.06 -8.00 -0.77
N GLY A 16 0.57 -8.93 0.03
CA GLY A 16 1.89 -8.81 0.63
C GLY A 16 3.00 -8.75 -0.42
N GLY A 17 2.86 -9.52 -1.50
CA GLY A 17 3.79 -9.47 -2.63
C GLY A 17 3.81 -8.11 -3.32
N VAL A 18 2.63 -7.52 -3.51
CA VAL A 18 2.51 -6.17 -4.10
C VAL A 18 3.18 -5.12 -3.22
N VAL A 19 2.94 -5.17 -1.90
CA VAL A 19 3.57 -4.23 -0.96
C VAL A 19 5.09 -4.34 -1.03
N ARG A 20 5.63 -5.57 -0.98
CA ARG A 20 7.07 -5.80 -1.05
C ARG A 20 7.68 -5.32 -2.36
N LEU A 21 6.97 -5.55 -3.46
CA LEU A 21 7.42 -5.09 -4.78
C LEU A 21 7.55 -3.57 -4.82
N ILE A 22 6.55 -2.86 -4.33
CA ILE A 22 6.55 -1.40 -4.29
C ILE A 22 7.64 -0.89 -3.36
N GLN A 23 7.81 -1.47 -2.19
CA GLN A 23 8.86 -1.09 -1.26
C GLN A 23 10.26 -1.30 -1.86
N ARG A 24 10.47 -2.44 -2.51
CA ARG A 24 11.78 -2.80 -3.09
C ARG A 24 12.19 -1.88 -4.21
N HIS A 25 11.25 -1.50 -5.07
CA HIS A 25 11.53 -0.75 -6.29
C HIS A 25 11.21 0.74 -6.19
N HIS A 26 10.88 1.23 -4.99
CA HIS A 26 10.52 2.63 -4.78
C HIS A 26 11.56 3.59 -5.36
N ASP A 27 12.83 3.39 -5.02
CA ASP A 27 13.91 4.26 -5.47
C ASP A 27 14.14 4.18 -6.98
N ASP A 28 13.96 2.99 -7.56
CA ASP A 28 14.05 2.80 -9.02
C ASP A 28 12.98 3.61 -9.75
N TYR A 29 11.75 3.63 -9.22
CA TYR A 29 10.66 4.39 -9.83
C TYR A 29 10.91 5.89 -9.73
N VAL A 30 11.43 6.37 -8.61
CA VAL A 30 11.81 7.77 -8.44
C VAL A 30 12.92 8.13 -9.44
N GLU A 31 13.97 7.33 -9.51
CA GLU A 31 15.15 7.61 -10.32
C GLU A 31 14.87 7.55 -11.82
N HIS A 32 14.13 6.51 -12.28
CA HIS A 32 13.94 6.26 -13.71
C HIS A 32 12.68 6.92 -14.28
N TYR A 33 11.64 7.13 -13.47
CA TYR A 33 10.36 7.63 -13.95
C TYR A 33 9.89 8.90 -13.27
N GLY A 34 10.58 9.37 -12.25
CA GLY A 34 10.16 10.55 -11.48
C GLY A 34 8.86 10.33 -10.72
N ILE A 35 8.55 9.08 -10.36
CA ILE A 35 7.32 8.70 -9.65
C ILE A 35 7.65 8.24 -8.24
N ASP A 36 7.06 8.90 -7.25
CA ASP A 36 7.11 8.48 -5.85
C ASP A 36 5.83 7.69 -5.55
N LEU A 37 5.93 6.36 -5.66
CA LEU A 37 4.83 5.43 -5.47
C LEU A 37 4.84 4.94 -4.02
N GLN A 38 3.80 5.26 -3.25
CA GLN A 38 3.74 4.93 -1.83
C GLN A 38 2.46 4.19 -1.49
N ILE A 39 2.55 3.25 -0.53
CA ILE A 39 1.38 2.66 0.11
C ILE A 39 0.92 3.61 1.21
N LYS A 40 -0.21 4.26 1.01
CA LYS A 40 -0.78 5.22 1.96
C LYS A 40 -1.58 4.53 3.06
N ARG A 41 -2.35 3.51 2.70
CA ARG A 41 -3.18 2.73 3.61
C ARG A 41 -3.19 1.27 3.19
N ALA A 42 -3.24 0.39 4.18
CA ALA A 42 -3.37 -1.05 3.94
C ALA A 42 -4.42 -1.63 4.89
N CYS A 43 -5.30 -2.45 4.35
CA CYS A 43 -6.39 -3.07 5.09
C CYS A 43 -6.30 -4.58 5.01
N SER A 44 -6.48 -5.25 6.15
CA SER A 44 -6.70 -6.69 6.21
C SER A 44 -7.48 -7.03 7.48
N ARG A 45 -7.79 -8.31 7.67
CA ARG A 45 -8.60 -8.76 8.80
C ARG A 45 -7.88 -8.64 10.15
N ASN A 46 -6.56 -8.79 10.14
CA ASN A 46 -5.73 -8.66 11.34
C ASN A 46 -4.39 -8.03 10.95
N ASP A 47 -3.62 -7.63 11.95
CA ASP A 47 -2.40 -6.87 11.75
C ASP A 47 -1.14 -7.72 11.56
N ALA A 48 -1.25 -9.04 11.50
CA ALA A 48 -0.08 -9.91 11.45
C ALA A 48 0.77 -9.65 10.19
N GLU A 49 0.12 -9.59 9.01
CA GLU A 49 0.83 -9.30 7.76
C GLU A 49 1.39 -7.87 7.74
N ALA A 50 0.65 -6.91 8.30
CA ALA A 50 1.12 -5.52 8.37
C ALA A 50 2.40 -5.40 9.20
N LYS A 51 2.49 -6.12 10.30
CA LYS A 51 3.70 -6.15 11.14
C LYS A 51 4.87 -6.79 10.40
N ASN A 52 4.62 -7.89 9.69
CA ASN A 52 5.66 -8.56 8.91
C ASN A 52 6.18 -7.70 7.75
N LEU A 53 5.34 -6.82 7.21
CA LEU A 53 5.68 -5.92 6.11
C LEU A 53 6.21 -4.57 6.58
N ASP A 54 6.26 -4.36 7.90
CA ASP A 54 6.68 -3.11 8.53
C ASP A 54 5.80 -1.92 8.11
N ILE A 55 4.50 -2.14 8.00
CA ILE A 55 3.51 -1.13 7.63
C ILE A 55 2.39 -0.98 8.67
N ALA A 56 2.69 -1.30 9.93
CA ALA A 56 1.69 -1.23 10.99
C ALA A 56 1.14 0.19 11.21
N ASP A 57 1.93 1.21 10.90
CA ASP A 57 1.56 2.62 11.06
C ASP A 57 0.49 3.09 10.07
N ILE A 58 0.32 2.39 8.94
CA ILE A 58 -0.69 2.72 7.92
C ILE A 58 -1.79 1.66 7.83
N PHE A 59 -1.78 0.72 8.74
CA PHE A 59 -2.71 -0.40 8.74
C PHE A 59 -4.08 -0.02 9.31
N THR A 60 -5.12 -0.61 8.75
CA THR A 60 -6.49 -0.54 9.29
C THR A 60 -7.20 -1.86 9.05
N THR A 61 -8.17 -2.19 9.92
CA THR A 61 -9.08 -3.32 9.69
C THR A 61 -10.38 -2.89 9.01
N ASN A 62 -10.57 -1.58 8.83
CA ASN A 62 -11.76 -1.02 8.20
C ASN A 62 -11.46 -0.61 6.76
N TRP A 63 -11.97 -1.36 5.78
CA TRP A 63 -11.75 -1.08 4.36
C TRP A 63 -12.23 0.31 3.95
N GLN A 64 -13.21 0.87 4.66
CA GLN A 64 -13.72 2.21 4.36
C GLN A 64 -12.67 3.30 4.61
N ASP A 65 -11.72 3.07 5.52
CA ASP A 65 -10.60 3.99 5.72
C ASP A 65 -9.74 4.10 4.46
N VAL A 66 -9.72 3.06 3.63
CA VAL A 66 -9.02 3.05 2.35
C VAL A 66 -9.84 3.76 1.27
N THR A 67 -11.10 3.39 1.12
CA THR A 67 -11.93 3.88 0.01
C THR A 67 -12.41 5.32 0.19
N SER A 68 -12.45 5.82 1.43
CA SER A 68 -12.89 7.18 1.72
C SER A 68 -11.75 8.18 1.89
N ASP A 69 -10.50 7.74 1.83
CA ASP A 69 -9.34 8.64 1.98
C ASP A 69 -9.13 9.42 0.68
N PRO A 70 -9.35 10.75 0.69
CA PRO A 70 -9.24 11.56 -0.53
C PRO A 70 -7.80 11.72 -1.02
N THR A 71 -6.80 11.33 -0.22
CA THR A 71 -5.38 11.41 -0.59
C THR A 71 -4.90 10.16 -1.34
N ILE A 72 -5.73 9.11 -1.40
CA ILE A 72 -5.41 7.89 -2.14
C ILE A 72 -5.80 8.06 -3.60
N ASP A 73 -4.85 7.84 -4.49
CA ASP A 73 -5.05 7.96 -5.93
C ASP A 73 -5.55 6.66 -6.56
N ILE A 74 -5.06 5.52 -6.05
CA ILE A 74 -5.37 4.19 -6.61
C ILE A 74 -5.70 3.24 -5.46
N VAL A 75 -6.82 2.53 -5.58
CA VAL A 75 -7.18 1.46 -4.65
C VAL A 75 -6.99 0.11 -5.36
N ILE A 76 -6.25 -0.79 -4.72
CA ILE A 76 -6.05 -2.16 -5.19
C ILE A 76 -6.79 -3.08 -4.23
N GLU A 77 -7.76 -3.83 -4.75
CA GLU A 77 -8.51 -4.82 -3.97
C GLU A 77 -8.08 -6.22 -4.38
N LEU A 78 -7.62 -7.00 -3.39
CA LEU A 78 -7.07 -8.35 -3.59
C LEU A 78 -7.70 -9.37 -2.63
N ILE A 79 -8.96 -9.15 -2.30
CA ILE A 79 -9.69 -10.08 -1.43
C ILE A 79 -10.21 -11.28 -2.24
#